data_c96028c31bfca9723a2e347270bdb59a
#
_entry.id   c96028c31bfca9723a2e347270bdb59a
#
_cell.length_a   1.000
_cell.length_b   1.000
_cell.length_c   1.000
_cell.angle_alpha   90.00
_cell.angle_beta   90.00
_cell.angle_gamma   90.00
#
_symmetry.space_group_name_H-M   'P 1'
#
loop_
_entity.id
_entity.type
_entity.pdbx_description
1 polymer ?
#
loop_
_entity_poly.entity_id
_entity_poly.type
_entity_poly.pdbx_seq_one_letter_code
_entity_poly.pdbx_strand_id
1 'polypeptide(L)'
;MVGMAGMFIVTIGIGIFIQPLYDIPEARAFGEEGTTKSGFILFELLMIGIFTVGIIWLARKGLDYLIKGIVMLALGLSLFYAIQPFTLLILYILGFATPATVALSALAITVVAQVTLYRYPEWWVVNSVGVMVGSGVIVMIGISFVPTLVIIFMLLAAIYDYWAVHKSKHMLELADTMIGLKLPVLLVAPKEKGYSFLEQEGDIMQDSPPPPTEVMEAELDDWWEDKKPKKKSRDALFMGLGDVIFPGMLVISAISFLPDWGPEIWNPYGTFYMAQIVVAIGTLIGGLVGYVLLMTFVAQGNPQPGLPLLNGGAILGYIISGIYAVGPAQLFQAITFL
;
A
#
# COMPACT_ATOMS: atom_id res chain seq x y z
N MET A 1 8.39 -2.65 14.40
CA MET A 1 8.69 -3.55 13.28
C MET A 1 7.66 -4.67 13.14
N VAL A 2 7.42 -5.50 14.15
CA VAL A 2 6.47 -6.63 14.07
C VAL A 2 5.04 -6.18 13.74
N GLY A 3 4.54 -5.10 14.35
CA GLY A 3 3.20 -4.59 14.08
C GLY A 3 2.98 -4.17 12.61
N MET A 4 3.96 -3.53 11.98
CA MET A 4 3.88 -3.17 10.55
C MET A 4 3.95 -4.39 9.64
N ALA A 5 4.85 -5.35 9.93
CA ALA A 5 4.88 -6.63 9.20
C ALA A 5 3.53 -7.35 9.33
N GLY A 6 2.92 -7.32 10.52
CA GLY A 6 1.58 -7.86 10.73
C GLY A 6 0.51 -7.17 9.86
N MET A 7 0.51 -5.84 9.80
CA MET A 7 -0.41 -5.08 8.95
C MET A 7 -0.18 -5.38 7.46
N PHE A 8 1.07 -5.51 7.03
CA PHE A 8 1.43 -5.91 5.67
C PHE A 8 0.83 -7.27 5.31
N ILE A 9 1.01 -8.29 6.17
CA ILE A 9 0.47 -9.63 5.97
C ILE A 9 -1.05 -9.63 5.97
N VAL A 10 -1.67 -8.91 6.93
CA VAL A 10 -3.14 -8.87 7.07
C VAL A 10 -3.77 -8.18 5.85
N THR A 11 -3.22 -7.06 5.38
CA THR A 11 -3.73 -6.34 4.21
C THR A 11 -3.71 -7.22 2.96
N ILE A 12 -2.59 -7.88 2.67
CA ILE A 12 -2.47 -8.78 1.51
C ILE A 12 -3.32 -10.04 1.70
N GLY A 13 -3.37 -10.59 2.92
CA GLY A 13 -4.18 -11.76 3.25
C GLY A 13 -5.69 -11.51 3.05
N ILE A 14 -6.18 -10.34 3.47
CA ILE A 14 -7.56 -9.92 3.18
C ILE A 14 -7.77 -9.80 1.66
N GLY A 15 -6.81 -9.21 0.94
CA GLY A 15 -6.86 -9.13 -0.52
C GLY A 15 -6.99 -10.50 -1.18
N ILE A 16 -6.14 -11.47 -0.79
CA ILE A 16 -6.25 -12.86 -1.27
C ILE A 16 -7.63 -13.44 -0.96
N PHE A 17 -8.13 -13.24 0.25
CA PHE A 17 -9.42 -13.79 0.67
C PHE A 17 -10.60 -13.30 -0.18
N ILE A 18 -10.62 -12.00 -0.53
CA ILE A 18 -11.74 -11.39 -1.28
C ILE A 18 -11.55 -11.43 -2.80
N GLN A 19 -10.34 -11.77 -3.30
CA GLN A 19 -10.00 -11.73 -4.72
C GLN A 19 -10.98 -12.50 -5.61
N PRO A 20 -11.42 -13.76 -5.29
CA PRO A 20 -12.25 -14.51 -6.23
C PRO A 20 -13.61 -13.88 -6.48
N LEU A 21 -14.13 -13.06 -5.55
CA LEU A 21 -15.38 -12.32 -5.76
C LEU A 21 -15.27 -11.27 -6.85
N TYR A 22 -14.07 -10.68 -6.98
CA TYR A 22 -13.79 -9.58 -7.92
C TYR A 22 -13.09 -10.03 -9.20
N ASP A 23 -12.71 -11.30 -9.33
CA ASP A 23 -12.03 -11.79 -10.54
C ASP A 23 -13.03 -12.07 -11.68
N ILE A 24 -13.72 -11.01 -12.07
CA ILE A 24 -14.66 -10.99 -13.18
C ILE A 24 -14.28 -9.86 -14.15
N PRO A 25 -14.52 -10.00 -15.46
CA PRO A 25 -14.15 -9.01 -16.46
C PRO A 25 -14.65 -7.59 -16.17
N GLU A 26 -15.87 -7.48 -15.62
CA GLU A 26 -16.53 -6.21 -15.33
C GLU A 26 -15.88 -5.45 -14.16
N ALA A 27 -15.18 -6.13 -13.27
CA ALA A 27 -14.47 -5.52 -12.15
C ALA A 27 -13.08 -5.02 -12.49
N ARG A 28 -12.53 -5.42 -13.65
CA ARG A 28 -11.20 -5.00 -14.12
C ARG A 28 -11.25 -3.55 -14.59
N ALA A 29 -10.28 -2.73 -14.14
CA ALA A 29 -10.25 -1.29 -14.41
C ALA A 29 -10.31 -0.92 -15.90
N PHE A 30 -9.71 -1.76 -16.77
CA PHE A 30 -9.64 -1.53 -18.22
C PHE A 30 -10.27 -2.67 -19.04
N GLY A 31 -11.17 -3.43 -18.41
CA GLY A 31 -11.78 -4.60 -19.01
C GLY A 31 -10.80 -5.76 -19.27
N GLU A 32 -11.27 -6.81 -19.89
CA GLU A 32 -10.48 -8.02 -20.15
C GLU A 32 -9.33 -7.77 -21.13
N GLU A 33 -9.59 -7.04 -22.21
CA GLU A 33 -8.58 -6.72 -23.23
C GLU A 33 -7.49 -5.77 -22.71
N GLY A 34 -7.77 -4.98 -21.67
CA GLY A 34 -6.81 -4.03 -21.08
C GLY A 34 -5.74 -4.69 -20.21
N THR A 35 -5.93 -5.94 -19.79
CA THR A 35 -5.04 -6.61 -18.84
C THR A 35 -3.60 -6.81 -19.33
N THR A 36 -3.39 -6.86 -20.64
CA THR A 36 -2.08 -7.05 -21.29
C THR A 36 -1.52 -5.78 -21.95
N LYS A 37 -2.27 -4.66 -21.92
CA LYS A 37 -1.90 -3.43 -22.62
C LYS A 37 -1.03 -2.52 -21.77
N SER A 38 0.23 -2.35 -22.15
CA SER A 38 1.21 -1.51 -21.41
C SER A 38 0.88 -0.02 -21.46
N GLY A 39 0.11 0.45 -22.45
CA GLY A 39 -0.35 1.84 -22.53
C GLY A 39 -1.16 2.29 -21.32
N PHE A 40 -1.95 1.39 -20.71
CA PHE A 40 -2.72 1.71 -19.51
C PHE A 40 -1.85 1.89 -18.26
N ILE A 41 -0.70 1.21 -18.17
CA ILE A 41 0.26 1.46 -17.09
C ILE A 41 0.87 2.85 -17.18
N LEU A 42 1.22 3.29 -18.39
CA LEU A 42 1.72 4.65 -18.59
C LEU A 42 0.64 5.68 -18.26
N PHE A 43 -0.61 5.41 -18.61
CA PHE A 43 -1.75 6.25 -18.22
C PHE A 43 -1.93 6.31 -16.70
N GLU A 44 -1.85 5.17 -16.00
CA GLU A 44 -1.93 5.09 -14.53
C GLU A 44 -0.82 5.91 -13.88
N LEU A 45 0.44 5.72 -14.30
CA LEU A 45 1.59 6.50 -13.80
C LEU A 45 1.43 8.00 -14.05
N LEU A 46 0.91 8.39 -15.22
CA LEU A 46 0.62 9.78 -15.54
C LEU A 46 -0.44 10.36 -14.59
N MET A 47 -1.52 9.61 -14.35
CA MET A 47 -2.59 10.02 -13.44
C MET A 47 -2.11 10.15 -12.00
N ILE A 48 -1.27 9.22 -11.51
CA ILE A 48 -0.63 9.33 -10.19
C ILE A 48 0.23 10.59 -10.11
N GLY A 49 1.03 10.86 -11.14
CA GLY A 49 1.85 12.08 -11.21
C GLY A 49 1.02 13.36 -11.18
N ILE A 50 -0.03 13.44 -12.00
CA ILE A 50 -0.95 14.59 -12.03
C ILE A 50 -1.63 14.80 -10.67
N PHE A 51 -2.10 13.70 -10.06
CA PHE A 51 -2.75 13.75 -8.75
C PHE A 51 -1.77 14.24 -7.67
N THR A 52 -0.54 13.71 -7.65
CA THR A 52 0.51 14.12 -6.71
C THR A 52 0.81 15.61 -6.83
N VAL A 53 1.05 16.10 -8.06
CA VAL A 53 1.28 17.54 -8.31
C VAL A 53 0.07 18.37 -7.89
N GLY A 54 -1.14 17.89 -8.16
CA GLY A 54 -2.39 18.55 -7.76
C GLY A 54 -2.51 18.71 -6.25
N ILE A 55 -2.22 17.64 -5.49
CA ILE A 55 -2.26 17.67 -4.01
C ILE A 55 -1.21 18.63 -3.46
N ILE A 56 0.04 18.58 -3.95
CA ILE A 56 1.10 19.51 -3.53
C ILE A 56 0.71 20.96 -3.84
N TRP A 57 0.11 21.22 -5.01
CA TRP A 57 -0.35 22.55 -5.37
C TRP A 57 -1.47 23.06 -4.44
N LEU A 58 -2.43 22.19 -4.09
CA LEU A 58 -3.47 22.50 -3.11
C LEU A 58 -2.91 22.79 -1.73
N ALA A 59 -1.93 21.97 -1.27
CA ALA A 59 -1.25 22.13 0.00
C ALA A 59 -0.53 23.48 0.08
N ARG A 60 0.22 23.83 -0.96
CA ARG A 60 0.92 25.14 -1.03
C ARG A 60 -0.02 26.33 -1.07
N LYS A 61 -1.28 26.15 -1.46
CA LYS A 61 -2.33 27.17 -1.39
C LYS A 61 -3.09 27.21 -0.05
N GLY A 62 -2.78 26.32 0.90
CA GLY A 62 -3.47 26.21 2.18
C GLY A 62 -4.91 25.72 2.05
N LEU A 63 -5.22 24.96 0.98
CA LEU A 63 -6.55 24.42 0.72
C LEU A 63 -6.73 23.02 1.33
N ASP A 64 -6.32 22.86 2.58
CA ASP A 64 -6.30 21.57 3.30
C ASP A 64 -7.66 20.88 3.37
N TYR A 65 -8.74 21.66 3.45
CA TYR A 65 -10.11 21.13 3.44
C TYR A 65 -10.47 20.42 2.13
N LEU A 66 -9.96 20.92 0.98
CA LEU A 66 -10.16 20.26 -0.31
C LEU A 66 -9.36 18.96 -0.40
N ILE A 67 -8.10 18.97 0.04
CA ILE A 67 -7.26 17.77 0.11
C ILE A 67 -7.97 16.71 0.94
N LYS A 68 -8.39 17.09 2.16
CA LYS A 68 -9.11 16.20 3.06
C LYS A 68 -10.39 15.67 2.43
N GLY A 69 -11.17 16.51 1.76
CA GLY A 69 -12.41 16.13 1.07
C GLY A 69 -12.18 15.12 -0.06
N ILE A 70 -11.19 15.38 -0.93
CA ILE A 70 -10.84 14.50 -2.06
C ILE A 70 -10.36 13.14 -1.55
N VAL A 71 -9.43 13.16 -0.60
CA VAL A 71 -8.87 11.91 -0.05
C VAL A 71 -9.95 11.12 0.70
N MET A 72 -10.78 11.76 1.53
CA MET A 72 -11.88 11.10 2.22
C MET A 72 -12.89 10.49 1.25
N LEU A 73 -13.20 11.17 0.13
CA LEU A 73 -14.08 10.61 -0.91
C LEU A 73 -13.46 9.37 -1.56
N ALA A 74 -12.18 9.45 -1.95
CA ALA A 74 -11.47 8.31 -2.55
C ALA A 74 -11.40 7.11 -1.59
N LEU A 75 -11.05 7.36 -0.33
CA LEU A 75 -11.03 6.34 0.73
C LEU A 75 -12.43 5.74 0.96
N GLY A 76 -13.49 6.57 0.93
CA GLY A 76 -14.85 6.10 1.09
C GLY A 76 -15.29 5.17 -0.03
N LEU A 77 -15.00 5.51 -1.27
CA LEU A 77 -15.28 4.66 -2.42
C LEU A 77 -14.50 3.33 -2.34
N SER A 78 -13.20 3.39 -2.06
CA SER A 78 -12.37 2.18 -1.92
C SER A 78 -12.84 1.29 -0.76
N LEU A 79 -13.18 1.91 0.38
CA LEU A 79 -13.69 1.20 1.55
C LEU A 79 -15.05 0.54 1.28
N PHE A 80 -15.94 1.23 0.56
CA PHE A 80 -17.22 0.67 0.17
C PHE A 80 -17.07 -0.63 -0.62
N TYR A 81 -16.17 -0.65 -1.61
CA TYR A 81 -15.88 -1.89 -2.35
C TYR A 81 -15.21 -2.94 -1.46
N ALA A 82 -14.24 -2.56 -0.64
CA ALA A 82 -13.53 -3.51 0.23
C ALA A 82 -14.42 -4.18 1.27
N ILE A 83 -15.52 -3.55 1.71
CA ILE A 83 -16.47 -4.07 2.71
C ILE A 83 -17.52 -5.00 2.10
N GLN A 84 -17.87 -4.84 0.81
CA GLN A 84 -18.92 -5.64 0.18
C GLN A 84 -18.76 -7.15 0.32
N PRO A 85 -17.58 -7.77 0.15
CA PRO A 85 -17.41 -9.21 0.35
C PRO A 85 -17.81 -9.68 1.74
N PHE A 86 -17.44 -8.94 2.76
CA PHE A 86 -17.74 -9.28 4.14
C PHE A 86 -19.23 -9.17 4.45
N THR A 87 -19.86 -8.10 3.96
CA THR A 87 -21.32 -7.95 4.12
C THR A 87 -22.07 -9.02 3.34
N LEU A 88 -21.62 -9.38 2.14
CA LEU A 88 -22.18 -10.48 1.36
C LEU A 88 -22.11 -11.80 2.14
N LEU A 89 -20.94 -12.15 2.68
CA LEU A 89 -20.75 -13.39 3.42
C LEU A 89 -21.65 -13.46 4.67
N ILE A 90 -21.69 -12.39 5.46
CA ILE A 90 -22.50 -12.31 6.67
C ILE A 90 -23.98 -12.43 6.33
N LEU A 91 -24.46 -11.66 5.35
CA LEU A 91 -25.87 -11.67 4.95
C LEU A 91 -26.27 -12.99 4.29
N TYR A 92 -25.34 -13.64 3.57
CA TYR A 92 -25.57 -14.97 3.01
C TYR A 92 -25.79 -16.02 4.11
N ILE A 93 -24.95 -16.03 5.14
CA ILE A 93 -25.10 -16.93 6.30
C ILE A 93 -26.42 -16.66 7.05
N LEU A 94 -26.84 -15.40 7.12
CA LEU A 94 -28.11 -15.01 7.78
C LEU A 94 -29.34 -15.22 6.90
N GLY A 95 -29.20 -15.58 5.62
CA GLY A 95 -30.31 -15.80 4.68
C GLY A 95 -30.92 -14.50 4.13
N PHE A 96 -30.28 -13.35 4.25
CA PHE A 96 -30.77 -12.04 3.82
C PHE A 96 -29.95 -11.41 2.66
N ALA A 97 -29.08 -12.17 1.98
CA ALA A 97 -28.23 -11.69 0.92
C ALA A 97 -29.02 -11.36 -0.34
N THR A 98 -29.22 -10.07 -0.60
CA THR A 98 -29.65 -9.54 -1.89
C THR A 98 -28.69 -8.44 -2.32
N PRO A 99 -28.56 -8.10 -3.62
CA PRO A 99 -27.69 -7.01 -4.05
C PRO A 99 -27.95 -5.69 -3.31
N ALA A 100 -29.22 -5.38 -3.04
CA ALA A 100 -29.62 -4.18 -2.33
C ALA A 100 -29.21 -4.22 -0.85
N THR A 101 -29.45 -5.34 -0.14
CA THR A 101 -29.07 -5.45 1.28
C THR A 101 -27.56 -5.43 1.48
N VAL A 102 -26.80 -6.06 0.59
CA VAL A 102 -25.33 -6.03 0.61
C VAL A 102 -24.82 -4.60 0.37
N ALA A 103 -25.32 -3.92 -0.66
CA ALA A 103 -24.87 -2.55 -0.97
C ALA A 103 -25.24 -1.56 0.15
N LEU A 104 -26.46 -1.64 0.69
CA LEU A 104 -26.91 -0.74 1.76
C LEU A 104 -26.15 -0.97 3.07
N SER A 105 -25.89 -2.24 3.44
CA SER A 105 -25.10 -2.53 4.65
C SER A 105 -23.64 -2.13 4.48
N ALA A 106 -23.02 -2.37 3.31
CA ALA A 106 -21.68 -1.90 3.01
C ALA A 106 -21.58 -0.37 3.06
N LEU A 107 -22.57 0.33 2.49
CA LEU A 107 -22.64 1.79 2.55
C LEU A 107 -22.76 2.29 3.99
N ALA A 108 -23.64 1.69 4.79
CA ALA A 108 -23.83 2.06 6.20
C ALA A 108 -22.53 1.90 7.00
N ILE A 109 -21.84 0.76 6.86
CA ILE A 109 -20.55 0.51 7.53
C ILE A 109 -19.49 1.49 7.05
N THR A 110 -19.42 1.77 5.74
CA THR A 110 -18.51 2.75 5.17
C THR A 110 -18.72 4.14 5.75
N VAL A 111 -19.98 4.60 5.83
CA VAL A 111 -20.32 5.91 6.40
C VAL A 111 -19.94 5.97 7.87
N VAL A 112 -20.22 4.93 8.65
CA VAL A 112 -19.83 4.86 10.08
C VAL A 112 -18.31 4.92 10.21
N ALA A 113 -17.57 4.14 9.42
CA ALA A 113 -16.10 4.15 9.45
C ALA A 113 -15.53 5.52 9.04
N GLN A 114 -16.07 6.16 8.01
CA GLN A 114 -15.68 7.50 7.56
C GLN A 114 -15.96 8.58 8.64
N VAL A 115 -17.14 8.54 9.26
CA VAL A 115 -17.47 9.47 10.35
C VAL A 115 -16.55 9.26 11.54
N THR A 116 -16.26 8.00 11.90
CA THR A 116 -15.33 7.67 12.97
C THR A 116 -13.92 8.18 12.66
N LEU A 117 -13.43 7.94 11.45
CA LEU A 117 -12.14 8.43 10.97
C LEU A 117 -12.06 9.96 11.00
N TYR A 118 -13.13 10.65 10.59
CA TYR A 118 -13.18 12.11 10.57
C TYR A 118 -13.20 12.72 11.98
N ARG A 119 -13.96 12.10 12.92
CA ARG A 119 -14.16 12.62 14.28
C ARG A 119 -13.08 12.18 15.25
N TYR A 120 -12.54 10.97 15.06
CA TYR A 120 -11.63 10.31 15.98
C TYR A 120 -10.52 9.55 15.21
N PRO A 121 -9.59 10.27 14.54
CA PRO A 121 -8.52 9.68 13.76
C PRO A 121 -7.37 9.14 14.64
N GLU A 122 -7.66 8.22 15.54
CA GLU A 122 -6.65 7.51 16.33
C GLU A 122 -5.93 6.46 15.48
N TRP A 123 -4.70 6.10 15.86
CA TRP A 123 -3.84 5.21 15.10
C TRP A 123 -4.52 3.88 14.74
N TRP A 124 -5.33 3.31 15.64
CA TRP A 124 -6.04 2.06 15.39
C TRP A 124 -7.21 2.22 14.39
N VAL A 125 -7.90 3.37 14.38
CA VAL A 125 -8.94 3.69 13.38
C VAL A 125 -8.30 3.88 12.02
N VAL A 126 -7.22 4.69 11.96
CA VAL A 126 -6.45 4.96 10.74
C VAL A 126 -5.93 3.65 10.13
N ASN A 127 -5.33 2.78 10.96
CA ASN A 127 -4.83 1.48 10.50
C ASN A 127 -5.95 0.55 10.03
N SER A 128 -7.06 0.46 10.76
CA SER A 128 -8.17 -0.40 10.37
C SER A 128 -8.77 0.00 9.02
N VAL A 129 -8.99 1.30 8.82
CA VAL A 129 -9.47 1.83 7.53
C VAL A 129 -8.39 1.64 6.45
N GLY A 130 -7.11 1.94 6.75
CA GLY A 130 -6.00 1.79 5.83
C GLY A 130 -5.82 0.34 5.35
N VAL A 131 -5.87 -0.64 6.25
CA VAL A 131 -5.79 -2.07 5.93
C VAL A 131 -6.95 -2.50 5.02
N MET A 132 -8.18 -2.09 5.33
CA MET A 132 -9.35 -2.43 4.50
C MET A 132 -9.29 -1.77 3.13
N VAL A 133 -8.97 -0.49 3.05
CA VAL A 133 -8.80 0.24 1.78
C VAL A 133 -7.66 -0.38 0.98
N GLY A 134 -6.51 -0.62 1.62
CA GLY A 134 -5.35 -1.22 0.99
C GLY A 134 -5.66 -2.59 0.38
N SER A 135 -6.39 -3.45 1.09
CA SER A 135 -6.80 -4.76 0.56
C SER A 135 -7.71 -4.65 -0.66
N GLY A 136 -8.68 -3.71 -0.66
CA GLY A 136 -9.53 -3.45 -1.81
C GLY A 136 -8.74 -2.95 -3.03
N VAL A 137 -7.85 -1.98 -2.83
CA VAL A 137 -7.00 -1.42 -3.90
C VAL A 137 -6.08 -2.48 -4.49
N ILE A 138 -5.44 -3.31 -3.65
CA ILE A 138 -4.59 -4.44 -4.07
C ILE A 138 -5.36 -5.36 -5.02
N VAL A 139 -6.61 -5.70 -4.67
CA VAL A 139 -7.43 -6.57 -5.51
C VAL A 139 -7.80 -5.89 -6.83
N MET A 140 -8.34 -4.67 -6.77
CA MET A 140 -8.79 -3.95 -7.98
C MET A 140 -7.68 -3.77 -9.01
N ILE A 141 -6.47 -3.43 -8.58
CA ILE A 141 -5.33 -3.26 -9.49
C ILE A 141 -4.76 -4.64 -9.89
N GLY A 142 -4.63 -5.56 -8.93
CA GLY A 142 -4.04 -6.87 -9.17
C GLY A 142 -4.79 -7.74 -10.18
N ILE A 143 -6.14 -7.68 -10.19
CA ILE A 143 -6.96 -8.36 -11.22
C ILE A 143 -6.96 -7.63 -12.58
N SER A 144 -6.52 -6.37 -12.61
CA SER A 144 -6.59 -5.53 -13.80
C SER A 144 -5.38 -5.67 -14.71
N PHE A 145 -4.25 -6.17 -14.20
CA PHE A 145 -3.00 -6.29 -14.97
C PHE A 145 -2.33 -7.64 -14.76
N VAL A 146 -1.82 -8.22 -15.84
CA VAL A 146 -1.02 -9.45 -15.79
C VAL A 146 0.29 -9.22 -15.02
N PRO A 147 0.88 -10.27 -14.39
CA PRO A 147 2.10 -10.14 -13.59
C PRO A 147 3.25 -9.42 -14.28
N THR A 148 3.44 -9.64 -15.58
CA THR A 148 4.48 -8.95 -16.36
C THR A 148 4.32 -7.43 -16.31
N LEU A 149 3.09 -6.93 -16.49
CA LEU A 149 2.80 -5.49 -16.43
C LEU A 149 2.92 -4.94 -15.02
N VAL A 150 2.47 -5.69 -14.02
CA VAL A 150 2.62 -5.30 -12.61
C VAL A 150 4.09 -5.16 -12.24
N ILE A 151 4.96 -6.09 -12.68
CA ILE A 151 6.40 -6.00 -12.45
C ILE A 151 6.99 -4.74 -13.10
N ILE A 152 6.62 -4.43 -14.35
CA ILE A 152 7.06 -3.20 -15.02
C ILE A 152 6.62 -1.96 -14.23
N PHE A 153 5.36 -1.94 -13.79
CA PHE A 153 4.81 -0.86 -12.96
C PHE A 153 5.59 -0.68 -11.65
N MET A 154 5.86 -1.80 -10.95
CA MET A 154 6.63 -1.80 -9.71
C MET A 154 8.06 -1.29 -9.89
N LEU A 155 8.72 -1.64 -11.01
CA LEU A 155 10.07 -1.15 -11.32
C LEU A 155 10.07 0.35 -11.62
N LEU A 156 9.12 0.82 -12.42
CA LEU A 156 8.99 2.26 -12.72
C LEU A 156 8.67 3.07 -11.46
N ALA A 157 7.77 2.55 -10.61
CA ALA A 157 7.45 3.18 -9.33
C ALA A 157 8.66 3.21 -8.38
N ALA A 158 9.47 2.15 -8.32
CA ALA A 158 10.68 2.11 -7.52
C ALA A 158 11.74 3.12 -8.00
N ILE A 159 11.90 3.28 -9.32
CA ILE A 159 12.78 4.30 -9.90
C ILE A 159 12.29 5.71 -9.55
N TYR A 160 10.97 5.94 -9.65
CA TYR A 160 10.36 7.22 -9.30
C TYR A 160 10.55 7.53 -7.80
N ASP A 161 10.30 6.57 -6.91
CA ASP A 161 10.47 6.72 -5.46
C ASP A 161 11.92 7.05 -5.10
N TYR A 162 12.87 6.31 -5.69
CA TYR A 162 14.30 6.59 -5.51
C TYR A 162 14.65 8.03 -5.92
N TRP A 163 14.15 8.49 -7.07
CA TRP A 163 14.38 9.85 -7.54
C TRP A 163 13.69 10.90 -6.65
N ALA A 164 12.46 10.62 -6.25
CA ALA A 164 11.66 11.53 -5.42
C ALA A 164 12.25 11.74 -4.02
N VAL A 165 12.83 10.70 -3.43
CA VAL A 165 13.48 10.79 -2.10
C VAL A 165 14.82 11.51 -2.20
N HIS A 166 15.68 11.19 -3.20
CA HIS A 166 17.04 11.67 -3.24
C HIS A 166 17.19 13.07 -3.87
N LYS A 167 16.38 13.42 -4.88
CA LYS A 167 16.52 14.68 -5.62
C LYS A 167 15.48 15.74 -5.29
N SER A 168 14.20 15.38 -5.26
CA SER A 168 13.14 16.38 -5.22
C SER A 168 12.60 16.68 -3.82
N LYS A 169 12.75 15.74 -2.87
CA LYS A 169 12.25 15.82 -1.47
C LYS A 169 10.75 16.12 -1.32
N HIS A 170 9.99 16.24 -2.43
CA HIS A 170 8.56 16.56 -2.39
C HIS A 170 7.72 15.43 -1.76
N MET A 171 8.21 14.19 -1.74
CA MET A 171 7.57 13.09 -1.02
C MET A 171 7.53 13.32 0.49
N LEU A 172 8.55 14.01 1.04
CA LEU A 172 8.56 14.37 2.47
C LEU A 172 7.50 15.43 2.77
N GLU A 173 7.37 16.47 1.91
CA GLU A 173 6.33 17.49 2.00
C GLU A 173 4.92 16.88 1.94
N LEU A 174 4.71 15.92 1.02
CA LEU A 174 3.45 15.20 0.89
C LEU A 174 3.14 14.36 2.14
N ALA A 175 4.13 13.61 2.64
CA ALA A 175 3.96 12.78 3.83
C ALA A 175 3.61 13.63 5.07
N ASP A 176 4.30 14.75 5.30
CA ASP A 176 4.01 15.66 6.40
C ASP A 176 2.60 16.26 6.28
N THR A 177 2.18 16.65 5.07
CA THR A 177 0.81 17.12 4.82
C THR A 177 -0.22 16.04 5.18
N MET A 178 -0.01 14.79 4.78
CA MET A 178 -0.94 13.69 5.06
C MET A 178 -0.98 13.31 6.54
N ILE A 179 0.16 13.37 7.24
CA ILE A 179 0.23 13.16 8.70
C ILE A 179 -0.52 14.29 9.41
N GLY A 180 -0.28 15.55 9.03
CA GLY A 180 -0.95 16.72 9.61
C GLY A 180 -2.48 16.67 9.43
N LEU A 181 -2.96 16.16 8.31
CA LEU A 181 -4.39 15.96 8.03
C LEU A 181 -4.97 14.69 8.70
N LYS A 182 -4.13 13.86 9.35
CA LYS A 182 -4.50 12.60 10.03
C LYS A 182 -5.28 11.63 9.12
N LEU A 183 -4.82 11.52 7.87
CA LEU A 183 -5.43 10.67 6.85
C LEU A 183 -4.81 9.26 6.84
N PRO A 184 -5.58 8.18 6.58
CA PRO A 184 -5.11 6.80 6.57
C PRO A 184 -4.35 6.44 5.26
N VAL A 185 -3.45 7.32 4.84
CA VAL A 185 -2.50 7.09 3.73
C VAL A 185 -1.22 6.44 4.23
N LEU A 186 -1.00 6.53 5.56
CA LEU A 186 0.13 5.94 6.26
C LEU A 186 -0.38 4.97 7.32
N LEU A 187 0.26 3.83 7.43
CA LEU A 187 0.08 2.90 8.54
C LEU A 187 0.97 3.34 9.71
N VAL A 188 0.44 3.28 10.92
CA VAL A 188 1.08 3.80 12.14
C VAL A 188 1.32 2.65 13.11
N ALA A 189 2.58 2.42 13.49
CA ALA A 189 2.91 1.45 14.54
C ALA A 189 3.51 2.17 15.76
N PRO A 190 2.75 2.33 16.86
CA PRO A 190 3.24 2.90 18.10
C PRO A 190 4.44 2.13 18.65
N LYS A 191 5.43 2.83 19.20
CA LYS A 191 6.56 2.23 19.92
C LYS A 191 6.29 2.13 21.41
N GLU A 192 5.51 3.07 21.95
CA GLU A 192 5.22 3.16 23.38
C GLU A 192 3.74 2.91 23.69
N LYS A 193 3.48 2.34 24.88
CA LYS A 193 2.12 2.17 25.37
C LYS A 193 1.58 3.56 25.77
N GLY A 194 0.43 3.93 25.21
CA GLY A 194 -0.20 5.25 25.47
C GLY A 194 0.01 6.27 24.36
N TYR A 195 0.66 5.89 23.25
CA TYR A 195 0.75 6.76 22.08
C TYR A 195 -0.63 7.11 21.53
N SER A 196 -0.89 8.41 21.32
CA SER A 196 -2.08 8.94 20.66
C SER A 196 -1.68 9.65 19.38
N PHE A 197 -2.31 9.27 18.26
CA PHE A 197 -2.09 9.94 16.98
C PHE A 197 -2.78 11.31 16.92
N LEU A 198 -3.75 11.54 17.81
CA LEU A 198 -4.41 12.84 17.97
C LEU A 198 -3.47 13.91 18.52
N GLU A 199 -2.55 13.53 19.40
CA GLU A 199 -1.59 14.43 20.06
C GLU A 199 -0.33 14.66 19.22
N GLN A 200 -0.20 13.96 18.08
CA GLN A 200 0.94 14.13 17.19
C GLN A 200 0.87 15.49 16.49
N GLU A 201 1.81 16.38 16.79
CA GLU A 201 1.99 17.68 16.14
C GLU A 201 3.06 17.58 15.02
N GLY A 202 2.76 18.20 13.87
CA GLY A 202 3.53 18.62 12.69
C GLY A 202 4.89 17.97 12.32
N ASP A 203 5.45 18.32 11.23
CA ASP A 203 6.80 18.14 10.64
C ASP A 203 7.69 16.97 11.15
N ILE A 204 7.17 15.74 11.04
CA ILE A 204 7.88 14.53 11.52
C ILE A 204 8.94 14.07 10.52
N MET A 205 8.74 14.33 9.24
CA MET A 205 9.61 13.86 8.17
C MET A 205 10.71 14.86 7.81
N GLN A 206 10.45 16.17 7.98
CA GLN A 206 11.40 17.22 7.67
C GLN A 206 12.44 17.42 8.78
N ASP A 207 12.12 17.10 10.03
CA ASP A 207 13.06 17.15 11.18
C ASP A 207 14.09 16.00 11.18
N SER A 208 14.22 15.26 10.10
CA SER A 208 15.36 14.35 9.94
C SER A 208 16.62 15.22 9.76
N PRO A 209 17.64 15.09 10.62
CA PRO A 209 18.88 15.83 10.41
C PRO A 209 19.41 15.52 9.02
N PRO A 210 19.96 16.51 8.30
CA PRO A 210 20.59 16.27 7.00
C PRO A 210 21.61 15.14 7.15
N PRO A 211 21.80 14.30 6.10
CA PRO A 211 22.87 13.32 6.13
C PRO A 211 24.17 14.04 6.47
N PRO A 212 25.09 13.43 7.24
CA PRO A 212 26.36 14.05 7.53
C PRO A 212 27.09 14.25 6.20
N THR A 213 26.87 15.38 5.60
CA THR A 213 27.77 15.91 4.59
C THR A 213 29.04 16.23 5.35
N GLU A 214 30.16 15.70 4.87
CA GLU A 214 31.50 16.06 5.25
C GLU A 214 31.62 17.61 5.30
N VAL A 215 31.33 18.17 6.46
CA VAL A 215 31.55 19.57 6.70
C VAL A 215 32.43 19.69 7.93
N MET A 216 33.67 19.86 7.61
CA MET A 216 34.69 20.50 8.46
C MET A 216 34.79 19.93 9.88
N GLU A 217 35.71 18.99 10.04
CA GLU A 217 36.64 19.04 11.13
C GLU A 217 37.29 20.43 11.14
N ALA A 218 36.73 21.34 11.88
CA ALA A 218 37.37 22.55 12.32
C ALA A 218 36.72 23.00 13.60
N GLU A 219 37.47 22.82 14.69
CA GLU A 219 37.53 23.68 15.86
C GLU A 219 36.22 24.36 16.28
N LEU A 220 35.40 23.68 17.07
CA LEU A 220 34.52 24.35 18.04
C LEU A 220 34.48 23.52 19.31
N ASP A 221 35.38 23.93 20.20
CA ASP A 221 35.49 23.56 21.58
C ASP A 221 34.17 23.46 22.34
N ASP A 222 34.11 22.53 23.30
CA ASP A 222 33.44 22.43 24.61
C ASP A 222 32.17 23.26 24.91
N TRP A 223 31.74 24.15 24.05
CA TRP A 223 30.61 25.05 24.25
C TRP A 223 29.25 24.49 23.84
N TRP A 224 29.22 23.34 23.14
CA TRP A 224 28.03 22.80 22.51
C TRP A 224 27.52 21.49 23.12
N GLU A 225 28.18 20.94 24.14
CA GLU A 225 27.70 19.68 24.76
C GLU A 225 26.36 19.79 25.47
N ASP A 226 26.02 20.98 26.01
CA ASP A 226 24.76 21.20 26.74
C ASP A 226 23.55 21.57 25.84
N LYS A 227 23.75 21.73 24.52
CA LYS A 227 22.69 22.11 23.57
C LYS A 227 22.52 21.15 22.39
N LYS A 228 22.99 19.92 22.49
CA LYS A 228 22.54 18.90 21.51
C LYS A 228 21.03 18.74 21.69
N PRO A 229 20.19 19.08 20.67
CA PRO A 229 18.79 18.78 20.76
C PRO A 229 18.69 17.28 21.00
N LYS A 230 18.11 16.88 22.13
CA LYS A 230 17.82 15.47 22.41
C LYS A 230 17.07 14.97 21.17
N LYS A 231 17.66 14.03 20.41
CA LYS A 231 16.96 13.34 19.31
C LYS A 231 15.65 12.87 19.89
N LYS A 232 14.54 13.56 19.61
CA LYS A 232 13.20 13.06 19.95
C LYS A 232 13.10 11.72 19.24
N SER A 233 13.14 10.63 19.99
CA SER A 233 12.90 9.32 19.41
C SER A 233 11.49 9.39 18.83
N ARG A 234 11.31 9.03 17.57
CA ARG A 234 9.97 8.98 16.97
C ARG A 234 9.14 8.00 17.78
N ASP A 235 8.04 8.47 18.36
CA ASP A 235 7.18 7.69 19.26
C ASP A 235 6.35 6.63 18.49
N ALA A 236 6.32 6.72 17.16
CA ALA A 236 5.71 5.76 16.25
C ALA A 236 6.56 5.55 14.99
N LEU A 237 6.36 4.41 14.34
CA LEU A 237 6.83 4.12 12.99
C LEU A 237 5.70 4.38 12.00
N PHE A 238 6.04 4.95 10.86
CA PHE A 238 5.11 5.20 9.76
C PHE A 238 5.54 4.41 8.53
N MET A 239 4.59 3.82 7.81
CA MET A 239 4.81 3.14 6.54
C MET A 239 3.74 3.60 5.55
N GLY A 240 4.14 3.96 4.35
CA GLY A 240 3.21 4.30 3.28
C GLY A 240 2.28 3.14 2.94
N LEU A 241 0.99 3.41 2.76
CA LEU A 241 0.07 2.37 2.29
C LEU A 241 0.48 1.84 0.91
N GLY A 242 1.09 2.68 0.08
CA GLY A 242 1.69 2.29 -1.20
C GLY A 242 2.73 1.18 -1.09
N ASP A 243 3.54 1.18 -0.02
CA ASP A 243 4.55 0.15 0.22
C ASP A 243 3.96 -1.26 0.38
N VAL A 244 2.70 -1.34 0.81
CA VAL A 244 1.93 -2.60 0.90
C VAL A 244 1.20 -2.91 -0.40
N ILE A 245 0.65 -1.87 -1.05
CA ILE A 245 -0.15 -2.02 -2.27
C ILE A 245 0.68 -2.60 -3.41
N PHE A 246 1.90 -2.11 -3.65
CA PHE A 246 2.72 -2.57 -4.77
C PHE A 246 3.07 -4.07 -4.71
N PRO A 247 3.64 -4.61 -3.62
CA PRO A 247 3.83 -6.05 -3.50
C PRO A 247 2.52 -6.85 -3.54
N GLY A 248 1.47 -6.31 -2.90
CA GLY A 248 0.15 -6.94 -2.87
C GLY A 248 -0.49 -7.08 -4.25
N MET A 249 -0.34 -6.09 -5.13
CA MET A 249 -0.82 -6.19 -6.52
C MET A 249 -0.20 -7.38 -7.26
N LEU A 250 1.11 -7.62 -7.07
CA LEU A 250 1.79 -8.75 -7.71
C LEU A 250 1.31 -10.09 -7.14
N VAL A 251 1.01 -10.14 -5.83
CA VAL A 251 0.40 -11.32 -5.18
C VAL A 251 -0.94 -11.66 -5.82
N ILE A 252 -1.84 -10.67 -5.93
CA ILE A 252 -3.18 -10.87 -6.52
C ILE A 252 -3.10 -11.17 -8.02
N SER A 253 -2.26 -10.47 -8.75
CA SER A 253 -2.04 -10.72 -10.18
C SER A 253 -1.53 -12.14 -10.43
N ALA A 254 -0.65 -12.67 -9.57
CA ALA A 254 -0.21 -14.05 -9.65
C ALA A 254 -1.37 -15.04 -9.47
N ILE A 255 -2.32 -14.76 -8.57
CA ILE A 255 -3.50 -15.62 -8.39
C ILE A 255 -4.43 -15.56 -9.60
N SER A 256 -4.65 -14.36 -10.17
CA SER A 256 -5.64 -14.16 -11.24
C SER A 256 -5.18 -14.62 -12.62
N PHE A 257 -3.86 -14.66 -12.88
CA PHE A 257 -3.36 -14.85 -14.25
C PHE A 257 -2.38 -16.03 -14.43
N LEU A 258 -1.94 -16.68 -13.35
CA LEU A 258 -1.13 -17.89 -13.48
C LEU A 258 -2.01 -19.11 -13.71
N PRO A 259 -1.47 -20.19 -14.32
CA PRO A 259 -2.23 -21.38 -14.64
C PRO A 259 -2.88 -22.06 -13.45
N ASP A 260 -4.05 -22.65 -13.67
CA ASP A 260 -4.86 -23.41 -12.72
C ASP A 260 -4.28 -24.80 -12.48
N TRP A 261 -3.06 -24.87 -11.90
CA TRP A 261 -2.33 -26.11 -11.70
C TRP A 261 -2.31 -26.57 -10.24
N GLY A 262 -2.42 -27.87 -10.06
CA GLY A 262 -2.38 -28.54 -8.76
C GLY A 262 -3.75 -28.65 -8.11
N PRO A 263 -3.79 -29.09 -6.84
CA PRO A 263 -5.03 -29.24 -6.09
C PRO A 263 -5.79 -27.93 -5.90
N GLU A 264 -7.11 -28.06 -5.92
CA GLU A 264 -8.02 -26.96 -5.61
C GLU A 264 -8.04 -26.65 -4.11
N ILE A 265 -8.07 -25.35 -3.80
CA ILE A 265 -8.18 -24.82 -2.44
C ILE A 265 -9.48 -24.04 -2.36
N TRP A 266 -10.37 -24.48 -1.49
CA TRP A 266 -11.67 -23.85 -1.31
C TRP A 266 -11.58 -22.45 -0.67
N ASN A 267 -12.39 -21.53 -1.17
CA ASN A 267 -12.62 -20.21 -0.62
C ASN A 267 -14.13 -19.90 -0.67
N PRO A 268 -14.73 -19.16 0.26
CA PRO A 268 -16.16 -18.82 0.25
C PRO A 268 -16.67 -18.14 -1.03
N TYR A 269 -15.77 -17.49 -1.78
CA TYR A 269 -16.11 -16.76 -3.01
C TYR A 269 -15.68 -17.46 -4.30
N GLY A 270 -14.94 -18.57 -4.21
CA GLY A 270 -14.46 -19.30 -5.39
C GLY A 270 -13.42 -20.35 -5.04
N THR A 271 -12.58 -20.67 -6.01
CA THR A 271 -11.55 -21.72 -5.86
C THR A 271 -10.18 -21.13 -6.24
N PHE A 272 -9.16 -21.47 -5.48
CA PHE A 272 -7.76 -21.23 -5.84
C PHE A 272 -7.10 -22.54 -6.26
N TYR A 273 -6.01 -22.45 -7.00
CA TYR A 273 -5.15 -23.56 -7.31
C TYR A 273 -3.83 -23.50 -6.57
N MET A 274 -3.30 -24.66 -6.16
CA MET A 274 -2.11 -24.73 -5.33
C MET A 274 -0.92 -23.96 -5.93
N ALA A 275 -0.70 -24.04 -7.24
CA ALA A 275 0.40 -23.35 -7.91
C ALA A 275 0.30 -21.82 -7.74
N GLN A 276 -0.90 -21.24 -7.91
CA GLN A 276 -1.16 -19.82 -7.73
C GLN A 276 -0.86 -19.38 -6.28
N ILE A 277 -1.32 -20.15 -5.31
CA ILE A 277 -1.10 -19.84 -3.88
C ILE A 277 0.37 -19.96 -3.49
N VAL A 278 1.09 -20.94 -4.02
CA VAL A 278 2.55 -21.06 -3.78
C VAL A 278 3.29 -19.84 -4.29
N VAL A 279 2.94 -19.35 -5.49
CA VAL A 279 3.56 -18.13 -6.04
C VAL A 279 3.15 -16.90 -5.26
N ALA A 280 1.89 -16.77 -4.89
CA ALA A 280 1.37 -15.68 -4.07
C ALA A 280 2.09 -15.59 -2.71
N ILE A 281 2.22 -16.71 -2.00
CA ILE A 281 2.95 -16.79 -0.72
C ILE A 281 4.44 -16.48 -0.91
N GLY A 282 5.08 -17.02 -1.96
CA GLY A 282 6.47 -16.73 -2.26
C GLY A 282 6.72 -15.25 -2.53
N THR A 283 5.81 -14.59 -3.25
CA THR A 283 5.81 -13.16 -3.51
C THR A 283 5.66 -12.35 -2.21
N LEU A 284 4.72 -12.75 -1.35
CA LEU A 284 4.49 -12.14 -0.03
C LEU A 284 5.74 -12.26 0.86
N ILE A 285 6.33 -13.46 0.94
CA ILE A 285 7.55 -13.68 1.71
C ILE A 285 8.70 -12.83 1.17
N GLY A 286 8.86 -12.76 -0.15
CA GLY A 286 9.86 -11.89 -0.78
C GLY A 286 9.68 -10.42 -0.41
N GLY A 287 8.44 -9.90 -0.45
CA GLY A 287 8.11 -8.56 0.02
C GLY A 287 8.44 -8.33 1.50
N LEU A 288 8.15 -9.31 2.36
CA LEU A 288 8.51 -9.25 3.79
C LEU A 288 10.03 -9.25 4.01
N VAL A 289 10.79 -10.01 3.23
CA VAL A 289 12.26 -9.96 3.28
C VAL A 289 12.75 -8.57 2.88
N GLY A 290 12.21 -7.99 1.81
CA GLY A 290 12.47 -6.60 1.41
C GLY A 290 12.14 -5.59 2.51
N TYR A 291 11.01 -5.78 3.21
CA TYR A 291 10.62 -4.97 4.37
C TYR A 291 11.62 -5.09 5.52
N VAL A 292 12.06 -6.28 5.88
CA VAL A 292 13.04 -6.49 6.96
C VAL A 292 14.37 -5.80 6.61
N LEU A 293 14.82 -5.92 5.36
CA LEU A 293 16.01 -5.23 4.86
C LEU A 293 15.85 -3.71 4.96
N LEU A 294 14.72 -3.16 4.51
CA LEU A 294 14.41 -1.73 4.64
C LEU A 294 14.49 -1.27 6.10
N MET A 295 13.85 -2.02 7.00
CA MET A 295 13.83 -1.65 8.42
C MET A 295 15.22 -1.73 9.08
N THR A 296 16.12 -2.60 8.62
CA THR A 296 17.50 -2.63 9.11
C THR A 296 18.27 -1.38 8.71
N PHE A 297 18.10 -0.87 7.48
CA PHE A 297 18.70 0.38 7.04
C PHE A 297 18.14 1.60 7.78
N VAL A 298 16.82 1.65 7.95
CA VAL A 298 16.15 2.73 8.72
C VAL A 298 16.61 2.74 10.18
N ALA A 299 16.82 1.56 10.79
CA ALA A 299 17.32 1.45 12.15
C ALA A 299 18.78 1.95 12.30
N GLN A 300 19.57 1.87 11.23
CA GLN A 300 20.93 2.42 11.17
C GLN A 300 20.97 3.95 10.97
N GLY A 301 19.80 4.59 10.82
CA GLY A 301 19.68 6.04 10.66
C GLY A 301 19.80 6.53 9.21
N ASN A 302 19.86 5.63 8.24
CA ASN A 302 19.91 5.97 6.83
C ASN A 302 18.47 6.06 6.26
N PRO A 303 17.96 7.25 5.88
CA PRO A 303 16.69 7.34 5.17
C PRO A 303 16.81 6.64 3.82
N GLN A 304 15.95 5.65 3.58
CA GLN A 304 15.96 4.88 2.34
C GLN A 304 14.57 4.93 1.68
N PRO A 305 14.50 5.00 0.35
CA PRO A 305 13.25 4.79 -0.38
C PRO A 305 12.74 3.38 -0.11
N GLY A 306 11.45 3.26 0.22
CA GLY A 306 10.85 1.97 0.62
C GLY A 306 10.62 1.04 -0.56
N LEU A 307 10.06 1.57 -1.66
CA LEU A 307 9.63 0.79 -2.81
C LEU A 307 10.74 -0.04 -3.48
N PRO A 308 11.99 0.42 -3.68
CA PRO A 308 13.01 -0.39 -4.31
C PRO A 308 13.28 -1.71 -3.60
N LEU A 309 13.32 -1.70 -2.27
CA LEU A 309 13.60 -2.91 -1.47
C LEU A 309 12.39 -3.83 -1.39
N LEU A 310 11.19 -3.29 -1.13
CA LEU A 310 9.97 -4.09 -1.04
C LEU A 310 9.59 -4.70 -2.39
N ASN A 311 9.59 -3.90 -3.45
CA ASN A 311 9.28 -4.35 -4.80
C ASN A 311 10.33 -5.35 -5.31
N GLY A 312 11.62 -5.08 -5.09
CA GLY A 312 12.70 -5.99 -5.44
C GLY A 312 12.56 -7.34 -4.75
N GLY A 313 12.27 -7.35 -3.45
CA GLY A 313 12.00 -8.56 -2.68
C GLY A 313 10.79 -9.33 -3.20
N ALA A 314 9.66 -8.66 -3.43
CA ALA A 314 8.44 -9.27 -3.94
C ALA A 314 8.64 -9.88 -5.35
N ILE A 315 9.32 -9.16 -6.27
CA ILE A 315 9.61 -9.64 -7.63
C ILE A 315 10.52 -10.88 -7.56
N LEU A 316 11.56 -10.87 -6.72
CA LEU A 316 12.42 -12.04 -6.53
C LEU A 316 11.63 -13.22 -5.95
N GLY A 317 10.77 -12.99 -4.96
CA GLY A 317 9.88 -14.02 -4.41
C GLY A 317 8.95 -14.61 -5.48
N TYR A 318 8.35 -13.76 -6.31
CA TYR A 318 7.52 -14.18 -7.45
C TYR A 318 8.28 -15.06 -8.44
N ILE A 319 9.49 -14.64 -8.85
CA ILE A 319 10.30 -15.38 -9.82
C ILE A 319 10.72 -16.75 -9.26
N ILE A 320 11.24 -16.78 -8.03
CA ILE A 320 11.75 -18.02 -7.42
C ILE A 320 10.61 -19.03 -7.20
N SER A 321 9.51 -18.60 -6.58
CA SER A 321 8.36 -19.48 -6.33
C SER A 321 7.63 -19.86 -7.62
N GLY A 322 7.58 -18.94 -8.60
CA GLY A 322 6.95 -19.20 -9.87
C GLY A 322 7.73 -20.18 -10.75
N ILE A 323 9.06 -20.10 -10.81
CA ILE A 323 9.89 -21.13 -11.48
C ILE A 323 9.61 -22.51 -10.89
N TYR A 324 9.46 -22.59 -9.57
CA TYR A 324 9.17 -23.85 -8.88
C TYR A 324 7.75 -24.37 -9.16
N ALA A 325 6.73 -23.51 -9.08
CA ALA A 325 5.31 -23.90 -9.12
C ALA A 325 4.75 -24.07 -10.54
N VAL A 326 5.11 -23.17 -11.48
CA VAL A 326 4.54 -23.13 -12.83
C VAL A 326 5.59 -23.19 -13.94
N GLY A 327 6.85 -23.12 -13.59
CA GLY A 327 7.96 -23.11 -14.56
C GLY A 327 8.16 -21.75 -15.21
N PRO A 328 9.37 -21.51 -15.80
CA PRO A 328 9.76 -20.18 -16.30
C PRO A 328 8.93 -19.70 -17.49
N ALA A 329 8.39 -20.62 -18.30
CA ALA A 329 7.61 -20.29 -19.50
C ALA A 329 6.24 -19.65 -19.21
N GLN A 330 5.69 -19.86 -18.01
CA GLN A 330 4.36 -19.37 -17.62
C GLN A 330 4.40 -18.08 -16.79
N LEU A 331 5.59 -17.64 -16.37
CA LEU A 331 5.73 -16.49 -15.48
C LEU A 331 5.47 -15.15 -16.17
N PHE A 332 5.79 -15.07 -17.45
CA PHE A 332 5.73 -13.81 -18.19
C PHE A 332 4.72 -13.91 -19.32
N GLN A 333 3.64 -13.17 -19.19
CA GLN A 333 2.61 -13.08 -20.22
C GLN A 333 3.06 -12.12 -21.33
N ALA A 334 2.61 -12.41 -22.56
CA ALA A 334 2.80 -11.51 -23.68
C ALA A 334 2.06 -10.19 -23.44
N ILE A 335 2.74 -9.07 -23.67
CA ILE A 335 2.18 -7.72 -23.53
C ILE A 335 2.06 -7.07 -24.90
N THR A 336 1.03 -6.24 -25.06
CA THR A 336 0.84 -5.38 -26.23
C THR A 336 0.98 -3.92 -25.82
N PHE A 337 1.26 -3.01 -26.75
CA PHE A 337 1.38 -1.60 -26.40
C PHE A 337 0.01 -0.90 -26.39
N LEU A 338 -0.85 -1.22 -27.34
CA LEU A 338 -2.21 -0.71 -27.53
C LEU A 338 -3.20 -1.84 -27.76
#